data_dd41bfa06e946745f716fd122687e5a9
#
_entry.id   dd41bfa06e946745f716fd122687e5a9
#
_cell.length_a   1.000
_cell.length_b   1.000
_cell.length_c   1.000
_cell.angle_alpha   90.00
_cell.angle_beta   90.00
_cell.angle_gamma   90.00
#
_symmetry.space_group_name_H-M   'P 1'
#
loop_
_entity.id
_entity.type
_entity.pdbx_description
1 polymer ?
#
loop_
_entity_poly.entity_id
_entity_poly.type
_entity_poly.pdbx_seq_one_letter_code
_entity_poly.pdbx_strand_id
1 'polypeptide(L)'
;MTSVSDESLEHRADLLVDARDRLLEGLVRLRKEHKLSQQTVAERMGVSQPTVAAFERYDANPTVSSIIRYAMAVNALLDIKVVDDCGEGVPATWQMTGAAKATVHVPATPRRAQVIADGWTITQEPAHA
;
A
#
# COMPACT_ATOMS: atom_id res chain seq x y z
N MET A 1 29.32 8.90 -18.84
CA MET A 1 28.11 8.11 -19.15
C MET A 1 27.51 7.41 -17.94
N THR A 2 28.21 7.31 -16.85
CA THR A 2 27.71 6.74 -15.58
C THR A 2 26.85 7.69 -14.76
N SER A 3 26.95 8.99 -14.97
CA SER A 3 26.25 9.98 -14.13
C SER A 3 24.74 10.05 -14.34
N VAL A 4 24.25 9.86 -15.56
CA VAL A 4 22.81 9.92 -15.86
C VAL A 4 22.07 8.69 -15.35
N SER A 5 22.70 7.54 -15.35
CA SER A 5 22.12 6.31 -14.81
C SER A 5 22.08 6.34 -13.29
N ASP A 6 23.07 6.96 -12.64
CA ASP A 6 23.14 7.07 -11.19
C ASP A 6 22.09 8.06 -10.65
N GLU A 7 21.95 9.23 -11.28
CA GLU A 7 20.89 10.18 -10.92
C GLU A 7 19.49 9.58 -11.07
N SER A 8 19.27 8.81 -12.14
CA SER A 8 17.95 8.18 -12.36
C SER A 8 17.67 7.08 -11.35
N LEU A 9 18.70 6.35 -10.91
CA LEU A 9 18.56 5.35 -9.87
C LEU A 9 18.30 5.96 -8.50
N GLU A 10 19.02 7.03 -8.16
CA GLU A 10 18.78 7.77 -6.91
C GLU A 10 17.37 8.34 -6.87
N HIS A 11 16.95 9.00 -7.93
CA HIS A 11 15.60 9.56 -8.02
C HIS A 11 14.52 8.47 -7.90
N ARG A 12 14.72 7.34 -8.55
CA ARG A 12 13.81 6.20 -8.42
C ARG A 12 13.77 5.64 -7.01
N ALA A 13 14.93 5.52 -6.36
CA ALA A 13 15.02 5.07 -4.99
C ALA A 13 14.26 6.01 -4.03
N ASP A 14 14.43 7.31 -4.20
CA ASP A 14 13.72 8.31 -3.39
C ASP A 14 12.20 8.21 -3.57
N LEU A 15 11.73 8.08 -4.80
CA LEU A 15 10.31 7.92 -5.09
C LEU A 15 9.72 6.65 -4.45
N LEU A 16 10.47 5.56 -4.46
CA LEU A 16 10.03 4.31 -3.84
C LEU A 16 9.99 4.39 -2.32
N VAL A 17 10.98 5.03 -1.70
CA VAL A 17 10.97 5.30 -0.26
C VAL A 17 9.80 6.20 0.12
N ASP A 18 9.58 7.27 -0.61
CA ASP A 18 8.43 8.15 -0.40
C ASP A 18 7.09 7.42 -0.52
N ALA A 19 6.96 6.55 -1.51
CA ALA A 19 5.74 5.75 -1.69
C ALA A 19 5.47 4.84 -0.50
N ARG A 20 6.52 4.20 0.03
CA ARG A 20 6.45 3.40 1.25
C ARG A 20 6.02 4.23 2.45
N ASP A 21 6.67 5.35 2.65
CA ASP A 21 6.41 6.21 3.81
C ASP A 21 4.98 6.77 3.78
N ARG A 22 4.52 7.22 2.63
CA ARG A 22 3.13 7.68 2.45
C ARG A 22 2.11 6.59 2.75
N LEU A 23 2.39 5.36 2.35
CA LEU A 23 1.54 4.22 2.63
C LEU A 23 1.41 3.98 4.14
N LEU A 24 2.54 3.88 4.83
CA LEU A 24 2.56 3.62 6.27
C LEU A 24 1.97 4.78 7.08
N GLU A 25 2.33 6.01 6.75
CA GLU A 25 1.76 7.21 7.39
C GLU A 25 0.26 7.31 7.16
N GLY A 26 -0.21 6.99 5.97
CA GLY A 26 -1.64 6.98 5.63
C GLY A 26 -2.43 5.97 6.48
N LEU A 27 -1.87 4.80 6.70
CA LEU A 27 -2.48 3.78 7.56
C LEU A 27 -2.56 4.23 9.03
N VAL A 28 -1.48 4.77 9.55
CA VAL A 28 -1.44 5.27 10.94
C VAL A 28 -2.38 6.45 11.12
N ARG A 29 -2.42 7.36 10.16
CA ARG A 29 -3.35 8.49 10.17
C ARG A 29 -4.80 8.02 10.19
N LEU A 30 -5.14 7.04 9.38
CA LEU A 30 -6.50 6.48 9.33
C LEU A 30 -6.89 5.82 10.65
N ARG A 31 -5.95 5.11 11.29
CA ARG A 31 -6.17 4.58 12.64
C ARG A 31 -6.56 5.70 13.61
N LYS A 32 -5.81 6.79 13.61
CA LYS A 32 -6.06 7.94 14.50
C LYS A 32 -7.37 8.64 14.18
N GLU A 33 -7.72 8.80 12.90
CA GLU A 33 -9.00 9.36 12.46
C GLU A 33 -10.18 8.52 12.92
N HIS A 34 -10.05 7.20 12.88
CA HIS A 34 -11.06 6.28 13.39
C HIS A 34 -11.03 6.13 14.92
N LYS A 35 -10.14 6.84 15.61
CA LYS A 35 -9.98 6.80 17.07
C LYS A 35 -9.71 5.40 17.60
N LEU A 36 -9.01 4.60 16.84
CA LEU A 36 -8.58 3.26 17.23
C LEU A 36 -7.27 3.33 17.99
N SER A 37 -7.22 2.68 19.16
CA SER A 37 -5.97 2.55 19.90
C SER A 37 -5.07 1.49 19.27
N GLN A 38 -3.77 1.55 19.56
CA GLN A 38 -2.84 0.48 19.17
C GLN A 38 -3.26 -0.86 19.75
N GLN A 39 -3.79 -0.87 20.96
CA GLN A 39 -4.29 -2.10 21.61
C GLN A 39 -5.46 -2.70 20.84
N THR A 40 -6.42 -1.89 20.42
CA THR A 40 -7.56 -2.34 19.62
C THR A 40 -7.11 -2.91 18.28
N VAL A 41 -6.18 -2.25 17.62
CA VAL A 41 -5.60 -2.75 16.36
C VAL A 41 -4.86 -4.05 16.57
N ALA A 42 -4.08 -4.16 17.64
CA ALA A 42 -3.39 -5.40 18.02
C ALA A 42 -4.36 -6.57 18.21
N GLU A 43 -5.45 -6.34 18.91
CA GLU A 43 -6.50 -7.35 19.12
C GLU A 43 -7.11 -7.81 17.79
N ARG A 44 -7.41 -6.87 16.91
CA ARG A 44 -7.96 -7.18 15.58
C ARG A 44 -6.96 -7.93 14.69
N MET A 45 -5.68 -7.63 14.81
CA MET A 45 -4.61 -8.31 14.09
C MET A 45 -4.22 -9.66 14.70
N GLY A 46 -4.61 -9.94 15.93
CA GLY A 46 -4.17 -11.13 16.66
C GLY A 46 -2.70 -11.07 17.07
N VAL A 47 -2.18 -9.89 17.34
CA VAL A 47 -0.79 -9.64 17.76
C VAL A 47 -0.75 -8.85 19.06
N SER A 48 0.44 -8.68 19.63
CA SER A 48 0.61 -7.85 20.82
C SER A 48 0.63 -6.35 20.48
N GLN A 49 0.25 -5.52 21.45
CA GLN A 49 0.32 -4.06 21.29
C GLN A 49 1.74 -3.57 20.97
N PRO A 50 2.81 -4.07 21.61
CA PRO A 50 4.18 -3.71 21.19
C PRO A 50 4.49 -4.03 19.73
N THR A 51 3.89 -5.06 19.15
CA THR A 51 4.04 -5.38 17.73
C THR A 51 3.43 -4.29 16.85
N VAL A 52 2.27 -3.78 17.20
CA VAL A 52 1.64 -2.64 16.50
C VAL A 52 2.46 -1.37 16.69
N ALA A 53 2.94 -1.10 17.88
CA ALA A 53 3.81 0.04 18.15
C ALA A 53 5.09 -0.02 17.31
N ALA A 54 5.69 -1.20 17.16
CA ALA A 54 6.86 -1.42 16.31
C ALA A 54 6.52 -1.21 14.82
N PHE A 55 5.36 -1.64 14.37
CA PHE A 55 4.88 -1.42 13.01
C PHE A 55 4.77 0.07 12.67
N GLU A 56 4.32 0.88 13.61
CA GLU A 56 4.09 2.32 13.42
C GLU A 56 5.37 3.17 13.56
N ARG A 57 6.49 2.57 13.93
CA ARG A 57 7.75 3.30 14.05
C ARG A 57 8.24 3.75 12.67
N TYR A 58 8.87 4.92 12.65
CA TYR A 58 9.45 5.48 11.42
C TYR A 58 10.47 4.54 10.75
N ASP A 59 11.25 3.83 11.53
CA ASP A 59 12.26 2.87 11.07
C ASP A 59 11.73 1.46 10.84
N ALA A 60 10.42 1.26 10.95
CA ALA A 60 9.82 -0.05 10.75
C ALA A 60 9.95 -0.52 9.31
N ASN A 61 10.15 -1.80 9.15
CA ASN A 61 10.19 -2.44 7.84
C ASN A 61 9.18 -3.61 7.80
N PRO A 62 7.88 -3.31 7.79
CA PRO A 62 6.87 -4.34 7.82
C PRO A 62 6.81 -5.12 6.50
N THR A 63 6.43 -6.37 6.59
CA THR A 63 6.12 -7.18 5.42
C THR A 63 4.81 -6.71 4.77
N VAL A 64 4.62 -7.01 3.50
CA VAL A 64 3.35 -6.72 2.81
C VAL A 64 2.18 -7.39 3.52
N SER A 65 2.36 -8.62 4.02
CA SER A 65 1.34 -9.30 4.81
C SER A 65 0.96 -8.53 6.07
N SER A 66 1.93 -7.98 6.77
CA SER A 66 1.68 -7.14 7.96
C SER A 66 0.93 -5.86 7.60
N ILE A 67 1.29 -5.23 6.49
CA ILE A 67 0.60 -4.04 5.98
C ILE A 67 -0.87 -4.35 5.68
N ILE A 68 -1.14 -5.47 5.03
CA ILE A 68 -2.51 -5.90 4.71
C ILE A 68 -3.32 -6.16 5.98
N ARG A 69 -2.74 -6.85 6.96
CA ARG A 69 -3.40 -7.12 8.23
C ARG A 69 -3.72 -5.84 9.00
N TYR A 70 -2.79 -4.91 9.02
CA TYR A 70 -3.00 -3.60 9.64
C TYR A 70 -4.10 -2.83 8.91
N ALA A 71 -4.07 -2.80 7.59
CA ALA A 71 -5.11 -2.15 6.78
C ALA A 71 -6.50 -2.69 7.10
N MET A 72 -6.64 -4.01 7.20
CA MET A 72 -7.91 -4.61 7.62
C MET A 72 -8.35 -4.17 9.01
N ALA A 73 -7.42 -4.12 9.95
CA ALA A 73 -7.73 -3.75 11.32
C ALA A 73 -8.23 -2.31 11.46
N VAL A 74 -7.76 -1.41 10.59
CA VAL A 74 -8.15 0.02 10.60
C VAL A 74 -9.23 0.36 9.58
N ASN A 75 -9.80 -0.64 8.91
CA ASN A 75 -10.82 -0.48 7.88
C ASN A 75 -10.32 0.33 6.66
N ALA A 76 -9.09 0.08 6.26
CA ALA A 76 -8.47 0.71 5.10
C ALA A 76 -8.52 -0.19 3.87
N LEU A 77 -8.62 0.42 2.71
CA LEU A 77 -8.33 -0.22 1.44
C LEU A 77 -6.99 0.29 0.92
N LEU A 78 -6.24 -0.58 0.28
CA LEU A 78 -4.98 -0.24 -0.34
C LEU A 78 -5.15 -0.22 -1.85
N ASP A 79 -4.75 0.87 -2.48
CA ASP A 79 -4.62 0.97 -3.92
C ASP A 79 -3.13 1.14 -4.25
N ILE A 80 -2.50 0.06 -4.66
CA ILE A 80 -1.07 0.05 -4.98
C ILE A 80 -0.94 -0.14 -6.48
N LYS A 81 -0.36 0.85 -7.14
CA LYS A 81 -0.09 0.82 -8.57
C LYS A 81 1.38 0.54 -8.82
N VAL A 82 1.64 -0.36 -9.75
CA VAL A 82 2.97 -0.60 -10.28
C VAL A 82 3.08 0.08 -11.63
N VAL A 83 4.13 0.81 -11.82
CA VAL A 83 4.37 1.61 -13.02
C VAL A 83 5.71 1.26 -13.59
N ASP A 84 5.73 1.15 -14.90
CA ASP A 84 6.96 0.96 -15.64
C ASP A 84 7.73 2.28 -15.73
N ASP A 85 8.91 2.31 -15.14
CA ASP A 85 9.84 3.43 -15.18
C ASP A 85 11.05 3.06 -16.06
N CYS A 86 10.77 2.78 -17.32
CA CYS A 86 11.77 2.26 -18.27
C CYS A 86 12.74 3.31 -18.83
N GLY A 87 13.00 4.38 -18.12
CA GLY A 87 14.10 5.32 -18.42
C GLY A 87 13.81 6.44 -19.38
N GLU A 88 12.62 6.54 -19.93
CA GLU A 88 12.20 7.65 -20.79
C GLU A 88 11.34 8.69 -20.07
N GLY A 89 11.69 8.97 -18.83
CA GLY A 89 10.96 9.94 -18.04
C GLY A 89 9.58 9.43 -17.62
N VAL A 90 9.07 9.99 -16.57
CA VAL A 90 7.70 9.73 -16.14
C VAL A 90 6.75 10.15 -17.26
N PRO A 91 5.92 9.25 -17.81
CA PRO A 91 4.95 9.65 -18.82
C PRO A 91 4.18 10.89 -18.38
N ALA A 92 3.94 11.82 -19.29
CA ALA A 92 3.24 13.09 -18.98
C ALA A 92 1.88 12.83 -18.28
N THR A 93 1.27 11.71 -18.53
CA THR A 93 0.08 11.22 -17.85
C THR A 93 0.26 11.03 -16.35
N TRP A 94 1.49 10.84 -15.88
CA TRP A 94 1.83 10.68 -14.48
C TRP A 94 1.82 12.00 -13.72
N GLN A 95 2.26 13.05 -14.36
CA GLN A 95 2.28 14.38 -13.77
C GLN A 95 0.87 14.96 -13.61
N MET A 96 -0.07 14.43 -14.37
CA MET A 96 -1.47 14.86 -14.36
C MET A 96 -2.39 14.01 -13.48
N THR A 97 -1.84 13.06 -12.72
CA THR A 97 -2.65 12.11 -11.94
C THR A 97 -3.43 12.76 -10.79
N GLY A 98 -3.08 13.98 -10.43
CA GLY A 98 -3.93 14.74 -9.51
C GLY A 98 -5.23 15.24 -10.15
N ALA A 99 -5.30 15.31 -11.47
CA ALA A 99 -6.43 15.87 -12.20
C ALA A 99 -7.06 14.89 -13.21
N ALA A 100 -6.29 13.95 -13.71
CA ALA A 100 -6.83 12.94 -14.58
C ALA A 100 -7.48 11.86 -13.74
N LYS A 101 -8.78 11.84 -13.74
CA LYS A 101 -9.54 10.64 -13.42
C LYS A 101 -9.10 9.58 -14.44
N ALA A 102 -8.06 8.84 -14.10
CA ALA A 102 -7.85 7.58 -14.77
C ALA A 102 -9.13 6.80 -14.55
N THR A 103 -9.92 6.67 -15.56
CA THR A 103 -11.07 5.81 -15.50
C THR A 103 -10.50 4.40 -15.45
N VAL A 104 -10.17 3.98 -14.26
CA VAL A 104 -9.90 2.58 -14.03
C VAL A 104 -11.22 1.91 -14.31
N HIS A 105 -11.28 1.23 -15.43
CA HIS A 105 -12.39 0.35 -15.69
C HIS A 105 -12.33 -0.77 -14.65
N VAL A 106 -12.96 -0.51 -13.51
CA VAL A 106 -13.14 -1.54 -12.50
C VAL A 106 -14.07 -2.56 -13.13
N PRO A 107 -13.62 -3.78 -13.37
CA PRO A 107 -14.55 -4.81 -13.80
C PRO A 107 -15.67 -4.91 -12.76
N ALA A 108 -16.90 -5.03 -13.22
CA ALA A 108 -18.12 -4.94 -12.42
C ALA A 108 -18.23 -6.01 -11.32
N THR A 109 -17.28 -6.91 -11.21
CA THR A 109 -17.21 -7.94 -10.19
C THR A 109 -16.17 -7.61 -9.15
N PRO A 110 -16.55 -7.33 -7.91
CA PRO A 110 -15.58 -7.11 -6.85
C PRO A 110 -14.78 -8.40 -6.61
N ARG A 111 -13.48 -8.27 -6.66
CA ARG A 111 -12.60 -9.34 -6.22
C ARG A 111 -12.82 -9.56 -4.73
N ARG A 112 -13.36 -10.70 -4.39
CA ARG A 112 -13.57 -11.05 -3.00
C ARG A 112 -12.28 -11.65 -2.44
N ALA A 113 -11.65 -10.95 -1.52
CA ALA A 113 -10.57 -11.53 -0.73
C ALA A 113 -11.17 -12.41 0.34
N GLN A 114 -10.82 -13.70 0.33
CA GLN A 114 -11.13 -14.59 1.44
C GLN A 114 -9.91 -14.70 2.34
N VAL A 115 -10.11 -14.41 3.61
CA VAL A 115 -9.12 -14.68 4.63
C VAL A 115 -9.28 -16.12 5.07
N ILE A 116 -8.31 -16.95 4.78
CA ILE A 116 -8.23 -18.29 5.34
C ILE A 116 -7.36 -18.23 6.59
N ALA A 117 -7.63 -19.10 7.57
CA ALA A 117 -7.00 -19.09 8.88
C ALA A 117 -5.44 -19.06 8.84
N ASP A 118 -4.83 -19.49 7.77
CA ASP A 118 -3.38 -19.59 7.63
C ASP A 118 -2.79 -18.68 6.52
N GLY A 119 -3.58 -17.78 5.94
CA GLY A 119 -3.09 -16.91 4.87
C GLY A 119 -4.18 -16.21 4.09
N TRP A 120 -3.75 -15.33 3.23
CA TRP A 120 -4.62 -14.63 2.31
C TRP A 120 -4.68 -15.39 0.99
N THR A 121 -5.88 -15.75 0.58
CA THR A 121 -6.10 -16.23 -0.79
C THR A 121 -6.92 -15.19 -1.53
N ILE A 122 -6.37 -14.64 -2.58
CA ILE A 122 -7.14 -13.83 -3.53
C ILE A 122 -7.78 -14.79 -4.50
N THR A 123 -9.07 -15.02 -4.35
CA THR A 123 -9.81 -15.81 -5.32
C THR A 123 -10.29 -14.86 -6.41
N GLN A 124 -9.74 -15.02 -7.58
CA GLN A 124 -10.20 -14.32 -8.75
C GLN A 124 -11.38 -15.12 -9.32
N GLU A 125 -12.59 -14.66 -9.09
CA GLU A 125 -13.72 -15.21 -9.82
C GLU A 125 -13.62 -14.82 -11.29
N PRO A 126 -13.77 -15.77 -12.20
CA PRO A 126 -13.81 -15.44 -13.62
C PRO A 126 -15.01 -14.54 -13.88
N ALA A 127 -14.74 -13.43 -14.57
CA ALA A 127 -15.82 -12.58 -15.05
C ALA A 127 -16.70 -13.40 -15.99
N HIS A 128 -17.92 -13.64 -15.58
CA HIS A 128 -18.91 -14.16 -16.51
C HIS A 128 -19.24 -13.08 -17.53
N ALA A 129 -18.89 -13.37 -18.75
CA ALA A 129 -19.31 -12.55 -19.88
C ALA A 129 -20.83 -12.63 -20.06
#